data_32ef6306c88e1e9c1f2c7e4970ecd3ce
#
_entry.id   32ef6306c88e1e9c1f2c7e4970ecd3ce
#
_cell.length_a   1.000
_cell.length_b   1.000
_cell.length_c   1.000
_cell.angle_alpha   90.00
_cell.angle_beta   90.00
_cell.angle_gamma   90.00
#
_symmetry.space_group_name_H-M   'P 1'
#
loop_
_entity.id
_entity.type
_entity.pdbx_description
1 polymer ?
#
loop_
_entity_poly.entity_id
_entity_poly.type
_entity_poly.pdbx_seq_one_letter_code
_entity_poly.pdbx_strand_id
1 'polypeptide(L)'
;TDPVFGPTIDWLPPVLQRDLRAGEGGSSEAIARAQSASTAYRRMLKRLFDAGVTLVAGTDNVAGLSFHGELEIYERAGIPAPNVLQIATITSARVMKQDKDYGSVAVGKVADLAIVAGRPAERITDLRKTEMVVRAGRVYRSRALYEGAGVVPR
;
A
#
# COMPACT_ATOMS: atom_id res chain seq x y z
N THR A 1 -17.61 3.85 -2.52
CA THR A 1 -16.68 3.62 -1.38
C THR A 1 -15.26 3.93 -1.84
N ASP A 2 -14.50 4.70 -1.10
CA ASP A 2 -13.11 5.03 -1.40
C ASP A 2 -12.28 3.75 -1.60
N PRO A 3 -11.60 3.56 -2.74
CA PRO A 3 -10.87 2.32 -3.03
C PRO A 3 -9.64 2.13 -2.13
N VAL A 4 -9.14 3.19 -1.51
CA VAL A 4 -7.96 3.16 -0.61
C VAL A 4 -8.35 2.81 0.81
N PHE A 5 -9.35 3.51 1.36
CA PHE A 5 -9.78 3.36 2.75
C PHE A 5 -11.01 2.48 2.93
N GLY A 6 -11.83 2.32 1.88
CA GLY A 6 -13.08 1.57 1.96
C GLY A 6 -13.00 0.24 2.70
N PRO A 7 -12.00 -0.62 2.44
CA PRO A 7 -11.85 -1.91 3.13
C PRO A 7 -11.51 -1.81 4.62
N THR A 8 -11.04 -0.66 5.09
CA THR A 8 -10.50 -0.48 6.44
C THR A 8 -11.09 0.70 7.20
N ILE A 9 -11.99 1.47 6.57
CA ILE A 9 -12.55 2.70 7.16
C ILE A 9 -13.25 2.41 8.50
N ASP A 10 -13.93 1.28 8.61
CA ASP A 10 -14.65 0.88 9.83
C ASP A 10 -13.73 0.46 10.98
N TRP A 11 -12.45 0.28 10.71
CA TRP A 11 -11.44 -0.04 11.73
C TRP A 11 -10.87 1.20 12.41
N LEU A 12 -11.04 2.36 11.77
CA LEU A 12 -10.46 3.63 12.22
C LEU A 12 -11.25 4.24 13.39
N PRO A 13 -10.62 5.07 14.20
CA PRO A 13 -11.33 5.89 15.20
C PRO A 13 -12.45 6.72 14.55
N PRO A 14 -13.58 6.95 15.24
CA PRO A 14 -14.76 7.62 14.68
C PRO A 14 -14.49 9.00 14.04
N VAL A 15 -13.52 9.74 14.58
CA VAL A 15 -13.12 11.05 14.04
C VAL A 15 -12.54 10.90 12.63
N LEU A 16 -11.61 9.95 12.43
CA LEU A 16 -11.01 9.68 11.13
C LEU A 16 -12.02 9.09 10.14
N GLN A 17 -12.92 8.21 10.62
CA GLN A 17 -14.01 7.70 9.79
C GLN A 17 -14.86 8.82 9.23
N ARG A 18 -15.26 9.78 10.10
CA ARG A 18 -16.10 10.92 9.71
C ARG A 18 -15.41 11.78 8.66
N ASP A 19 -14.14 12.10 8.87
CA ASP A 19 -13.39 12.98 7.99
C ASP A 19 -13.14 12.33 6.61
N LEU A 20 -12.86 11.03 6.57
CA LEU A 20 -12.73 10.28 5.32
C LEU A 20 -14.07 10.14 4.59
N ARG A 21 -15.17 9.91 5.31
CA ARG A 21 -16.53 9.82 4.71
C ARG A 21 -17.08 11.15 4.26
N ALA A 22 -16.68 12.26 4.90
CA ALA A 22 -17.07 13.60 4.47
C ALA A 22 -16.59 13.93 3.05
N GLY A 23 -15.49 13.34 2.60
CA GLY A 23 -15.01 13.43 1.22
C GLY A 23 -15.82 12.61 0.20
N GLU A 24 -16.70 11.70 0.64
CA GLU A 24 -17.52 10.85 -0.26
C GLU A 24 -18.78 11.57 -0.81
N GLY A 25 -19.12 12.77 -0.32
CA GLY A 25 -20.35 13.53 -0.64
C GLY A 25 -20.21 14.48 -1.85
N GLY A 26 -19.53 14.10 -2.90
CA GLY A 26 -19.40 14.93 -4.11
C GLY A 26 -20.63 14.90 -5.03
N SER A 27 -20.86 15.99 -5.79
CA SER A 27 -21.82 15.98 -6.88
C SER A 27 -21.48 14.91 -7.92
N SER A 28 -22.47 14.45 -8.70
CA SER A 28 -22.24 13.48 -9.78
C SER A 28 -21.13 13.91 -10.74
N GLU A 29 -21.01 15.22 -11.01
CA GLU A 29 -19.95 15.78 -11.85
C GLU A 29 -18.57 15.70 -11.18
N ALA A 30 -18.48 15.93 -9.86
CA ALA A 30 -17.24 15.81 -9.10
C ALA A 30 -16.75 14.36 -9.08
N ILE A 31 -17.67 13.42 -8.89
CA ILE A 31 -17.38 11.97 -8.94
C ILE A 31 -16.89 11.58 -10.35
N ALA A 32 -17.56 12.01 -11.41
CA ALA A 32 -17.16 11.72 -12.78
C ALA A 32 -15.77 12.28 -13.11
N ARG A 33 -15.46 13.51 -12.66
CA ARG A 33 -14.12 14.12 -12.82
C ARG A 33 -13.06 13.32 -12.07
N ALA A 34 -13.32 12.91 -10.83
CA ALA A 34 -12.39 12.10 -10.04
C ALA A 34 -12.12 10.73 -10.69
N GLN A 35 -13.15 10.07 -11.23
CA GLN A 35 -13.01 8.81 -11.96
C GLN A 35 -12.19 8.97 -13.25
N SER A 36 -12.43 10.04 -13.99
CA SER A 36 -11.65 10.37 -15.19
C SER A 36 -10.18 10.62 -14.87
N ALA A 37 -9.91 11.44 -13.85
CA ALA A 37 -8.56 11.71 -13.35
C ALA A 37 -7.86 10.44 -12.87
N SER A 38 -8.54 9.59 -12.11
CA SER A 38 -8.02 8.29 -11.66
C SER A 38 -7.66 7.37 -12.83
N THR A 39 -8.48 7.37 -13.89
CA THR A 39 -8.22 6.59 -15.10
C THR A 39 -7.00 7.12 -15.85
N ALA A 40 -6.87 8.44 -16.01
CA ALA A 40 -5.72 9.07 -16.64
C ALA A 40 -4.44 8.80 -15.85
N TYR A 41 -4.51 8.89 -14.52
CA TYR A 41 -3.38 8.59 -13.62
C TYR A 41 -2.89 7.14 -13.78
N ARG A 42 -3.79 6.15 -13.77
CA ARG A 42 -3.42 4.74 -13.99
C ARG A 42 -2.78 4.51 -15.35
N ARG A 43 -3.29 5.14 -16.42
CA ARG A 43 -2.68 5.07 -17.75
C ARG A 43 -1.28 5.66 -17.76
N MET A 44 -1.07 6.78 -17.08
CA MET A 44 0.24 7.41 -16.95
C MET A 44 1.21 6.47 -16.21
N LEU A 45 0.83 5.93 -15.07
CA LEU A 45 1.63 4.97 -14.31
C LEU A 45 2.08 3.79 -15.17
N LYS A 46 1.13 3.18 -15.92
CA LYS A 46 1.45 2.05 -16.80
C LYS A 46 2.44 2.45 -17.90
N ARG A 47 2.26 3.61 -18.50
CA ARG A 47 3.18 4.10 -19.55
C ARG A 47 4.57 4.37 -19.01
N LEU A 48 4.68 4.94 -17.82
CA LEU A 48 5.97 5.18 -17.15
C LEU A 48 6.66 3.85 -16.85
N PHE A 49 5.92 2.88 -16.31
CA PHE A 49 6.44 1.53 -16.06
C PHE A 49 6.93 0.86 -17.34
N ASP A 50 6.13 0.85 -18.41
CA ASP A 50 6.47 0.24 -19.70
C ASP A 50 7.65 0.94 -20.38
N ALA A 51 7.84 2.22 -20.14
CA ALA A 51 8.99 2.99 -20.61
C ALA A 51 10.25 2.76 -19.76
N GLY A 52 10.22 1.90 -18.74
CA GLY A 52 11.36 1.62 -17.88
C GLY A 52 11.70 2.72 -16.89
N VAL A 53 10.79 3.69 -16.67
CA VAL A 53 10.98 4.71 -15.64
C VAL A 53 10.94 4.06 -14.26
N THR A 54 11.92 4.35 -13.43
CA THR A 54 11.97 3.84 -12.06
C THR A 54 10.83 4.43 -11.24
N LEU A 55 9.91 3.56 -10.82
CA LEU A 55 8.83 3.92 -9.90
C LEU A 55 9.24 3.52 -8.47
N VAL A 56 8.83 4.33 -7.51
CA VAL A 56 8.91 4.03 -6.07
C VAL A 56 7.53 4.19 -5.47
N ALA A 57 7.25 3.45 -4.39
CA ALA A 57 6.01 3.58 -3.65
C ALA A 57 6.22 4.49 -2.44
N GLY A 58 5.28 5.41 -2.22
CA GLY A 58 5.28 6.29 -1.06
C GLY A 58 3.99 7.11 -1.01
N THR A 59 3.29 7.07 0.11
CA THR A 59 2.07 7.84 0.32
C THR A 59 2.35 9.06 1.18
N ASP A 60 1.77 10.18 0.80
CA ASP A 60 1.76 11.40 1.62
C ASP A 60 0.44 11.47 2.43
N ASN A 61 0.09 10.38 3.11
CA ASN A 61 -1.19 10.25 3.80
C ASN A 61 -1.04 9.36 5.05
N VAL A 62 -2.18 8.95 5.65
CA VAL A 62 -2.20 8.13 6.88
C VAL A 62 -1.31 6.90 6.74
N ALA A 63 -0.22 6.89 7.51
CA ALA A 63 0.79 5.87 7.47
C ALA A 63 0.20 4.45 7.67
N GLY A 64 0.61 3.52 6.81
CA GLY A 64 0.25 2.11 6.89
C GLY A 64 -1.07 1.74 6.20
N LEU A 65 -2.09 2.59 6.20
CA LEU A 65 -3.40 2.27 5.60
C LEU A 65 -3.46 2.62 4.12
N SER A 66 -3.03 3.82 3.75
CA SER A 66 -3.01 4.29 2.36
C SER A 66 -1.98 3.59 1.50
N PHE A 67 -0.90 3.07 2.09
CA PHE A 67 0.15 2.38 1.35
C PHE A 67 -0.34 1.13 0.61
N HIS A 68 -1.19 0.32 1.23
CA HIS A 68 -1.82 -0.82 0.55
C HIS A 68 -2.66 -0.36 -0.65
N GLY A 69 -3.43 0.71 -0.50
CA GLY A 69 -4.23 1.28 -1.57
C GLY A 69 -3.40 1.76 -2.75
N GLU A 70 -2.25 2.38 -2.49
CA GLU A 70 -1.31 2.80 -3.54
C GLU A 70 -0.80 1.60 -4.34
N LEU A 71 -0.35 0.55 -3.67
CA LEU A 71 0.12 -0.66 -4.34
C LEU A 71 -0.99 -1.33 -5.17
N GLU A 72 -2.22 -1.34 -4.67
CA GLU A 72 -3.38 -1.82 -5.41
C GLU A 72 -3.69 -0.97 -6.64
N ILE A 73 -3.47 0.36 -6.58
CA ILE A 73 -3.59 1.24 -7.74
C ILE A 73 -2.55 0.88 -8.81
N TYR A 74 -1.33 0.53 -8.42
CA TYR A 74 -0.30 0.10 -9.37
C TYR A 74 -0.70 -1.19 -10.08
N GLU A 75 -1.21 -2.19 -9.35
CA GLU A 75 -1.74 -3.42 -9.95
C GLU A 75 -2.93 -3.14 -10.87
N ARG A 76 -3.88 -2.30 -10.45
CA ARG A 76 -5.03 -1.88 -11.28
C ARG A 76 -4.62 -1.05 -12.51
N ALA A 77 -3.45 -0.43 -12.49
CA ALA A 77 -2.86 0.22 -13.65
C ALA A 77 -2.32 -0.79 -14.68
N GLY A 78 -2.23 -2.08 -14.32
CA GLY A 78 -1.73 -3.17 -15.16
C GLY A 78 -0.25 -3.48 -14.93
N ILE A 79 0.35 -3.01 -13.82
CA ILE A 79 1.69 -3.42 -13.41
C ILE A 79 1.57 -4.79 -12.73
N PRO A 80 2.34 -5.82 -13.16
CA PRO A 80 2.24 -7.15 -12.56
C PRO A 80 2.56 -7.13 -11.05
N ALA A 81 1.83 -7.91 -10.25
CA ALA A 81 1.98 -7.94 -8.80
C ALA A 81 3.43 -8.16 -8.31
N PRO A 82 4.26 -9.05 -8.92
CA PRO A 82 5.65 -9.18 -8.53
C PRO A 82 6.46 -7.89 -8.73
N ASN A 83 6.17 -7.12 -9.78
CA ASN A 83 6.83 -5.84 -10.03
C ASN A 83 6.37 -4.76 -9.04
N VAL A 84 5.09 -4.76 -8.66
CA VAL A 84 4.59 -3.87 -7.60
C VAL A 84 5.29 -4.15 -6.27
N LEU A 85 5.49 -5.43 -5.92
CA LEU A 85 6.26 -5.81 -4.72
C LEU A 85 7.71 -5.32 -4.81
N GLN A 86 8.36 -5.44 -5.97
CA GLN A 86 9.71 -4.92 -6.16
C GLN A 86 9.76 -3.39 -6.03
N ILE A 87 8.79 -2.67 -6.59
CA ILE A 87 8.66 -1.22 -6.44
C ILE A 87 8.57 -0.86 -4.95
N ALA A 88 7.76 -1.57 -4.18
CA ALA A 88 7.55 -1.32 -2.76
C ALA A 88 8.74 -1.71 -1.87
N THR A 89 9.70 -2.47 -2.37
CA THR A 89 10.80 -3.05 -1.59
C THR A 89 12.16 -2.71 -2.18
N ILE A 90 12.71 -3.60 -3.00
CA ILE A 90 14.10 -3.51 -3.47
C ILE A 90 14.34 -2.30 -4.38
N THR A 91 13.35 -1.89 -5.20
CA THR A 91 13.50 -0.73 -6.06
C THR A 91 13.58 0.55 -5.24
N SER A 92 12.68 0.72 -4.26
CA SER A 92 12.74 1.84 -3.33
C SER A 92 14.04 1.86 -2.52
N ALA A 93 14.50 0.69 -2.04
CA ALA A 93 15.78 0.58 -1.33
C ALA A 93 16.97 1.02 -2.20
N ARG A 94 16.97 0.67 -3.49
CA ARG A 94 18.02 1.10 -4.44
C ARG A 94 18.03 2.60 -4.66
N VAL A 95 16.86 3.21 -4.85
CA VAL A 95 16.73 4.67 -5.00
C VAL A 95 17.25 5.39 -3.76
N MET A 96 16.98 4.84 -2.58
CA MET A 96 17.48 5.36 -1.29
C MET A 96 18.94 4.97 -0.99
N LYS A 97 19.60 4.21 -1.87
CA LYS A 97 20.98 3.67 -1.68
C LYS A 97 21.13 2.81 -0.41
N GLN A 98 20.07 2.10 -0.05
CA GLN A 98 19.99 1.23 1.13
C GLN A 98 19.80 -0.25 0.77
N ASP A 99 19.94 -0.61 -0.49
CA ASP A 99 19.70 -1.96 -1.00
C ASP A 99 20.72 -3.01 -0.54
N LYS A 100 21.83 -2.59 0.08
CA LYS A 100 22.75 -3.48 0.77
C LYS A 100 22.13 -4.09 2.02
N ASP A 101 21.33 -3.29 2.75
CA ASP A 101 20.78 -3.65 4.06
C ASP A 101 19.30 -4.00 4.00
N TYR A 102 18.54 -3.46 3.03
CA TYR A 102 17.08 -3.55 2.97
C TYR A 102 16.55 -3.99 1.59
N GLY A 103 15.26 -4.21 1.52
CA GLY A 103 14.49 -4.38 0.28
C GLY A 103 14.47 -5.80 -0.29
N SER A 104 15.21 -6.74 0.26
CA SER A 104 15.14 -8.17 -0.13
C SER A 104 15.49 -9.08 1.03
N VAL A 105 15.01 -10.31 0.99
CA VAL A 105 15.34 -11.34 1.97
C VAL A 105 16.65 -12.02 1.54
N ALA A 106 17.74 -11.73 2.25
CA ALA A 106 19.05 -12.33 2.00
C ALA A 106 19.87 -12.37 3.29
N VAL A 107 20.80 -13.29 3.37
CA VAL A 107 21.74 -13.40 4.50
C VAL A 107 22.56 -12.12 4.61
N GLY A 108 22.69 -11.59 5.81
CA GLY A 108 23.44 -10.36 6.12
C GLY A 108 22.62 -9.07 6.04
N LYS A 109 21.37 -9.13 5.57
CA LYS A 109 20.47 -7.96 5.59
C LYS A 109 19.70 -7.81 6.90
N VAL A 110 19.22 -6.61 7.12
CA VAL A 110 18.35 -6.32 8.28
C VAL A 110 17.07 -7.14 8.18
N ALA A 111 16.70 -7.79 9.27
CA ALA A 111 15.49 -8.60 9.36
C ALA A 111 14.25 -7.69 9.58
N ASP A 112 13.88 -6.95 8.54
CA ASP A 112 12.63 -6.20 8.43
C ASP A 112 11.73 -6.93 7.43
N LEU A 113 10.75 -7.71 7.93
CA LEU A 113 9.96 -8.65 7.14
C LEU A 113 8.48 -8.46 7.42
N ALA A 114 7.64 -8.66 6.41
CA ALA A 114 6.19 -8.84 6.57
C ALA A 114 5.82 -10.29 6.24
N ILE A 115 5.07 -10.94 7.12
CA ILE A 115 4.57 -12.30 6.94
C ILE A 115 3.09 -12.21 6.62
N VAL A 116 2.71 -12.66 5.43
CA VAL A 116 1.41 -12.46 4.82
C VAL A 116 0.71 -13.80 4.62
N ALA A 117 -0.53 -13.91 5.10
CA ALA A 117 -1.40 -15.08 4.84
C ALA A 117 -2.06 -14.94 3.46
N GLY A 118 -1.32 -15.24 2.40
CA GLY A 118 -1.81 -15.12 1.04
C GLY A 118 -0.71 -15.23 0.00
N ARG A 119 -1.03 -14.80 -1.21
CA ARG A 119 -0.12 -14.82 -2.36
C ARG A 119 0.04 -13.42 -2.97
N PRO A 120 0.73 -12.50 -2.29
CA PRO A 120 0.84 -11.11 -2.75
C PRO A 120 1.56 -10.98 -4.11
N ALA A 121 2.35 -11.97 -4.51
CA ALA A 121 2.94 -12.02 -5.85
C ALA A 121 1.93 -12.38 -6.97
N GLU A 122 0.76 -12.90 -6.61
CA GLU A 122 -0.34 -13.14 -7.55
C GLU A 122 -1.41 -12.04 -7.48
N ARG A 123 -1.59 -11.44 -6.29
CA ARG A 123 -2.62 -10.45 -6.01
C ARG A 123 -2.19 -9.52 -4.88
N ILE A 124 -1.96 -8.27 -5.18
CA ILE A 124 -1.46 -7.26 -4.22
C ILE A 124 -2.39 -7.06 -3.02
N THR A 125 -3.70 -7.17 -3.20
CA THR A 125 -4.67 -7.06 -2.09
C THR A 125 -4.41 -8.06 -0.96
N ASP A 126 -3.72 -9.16 -1.22
CA ASP A 126 -3.36 -10.13 -0.18
C ASP A 126 -2.35 -9.56 0.84
N LEU A 127 -1.64 -8.46 0.53
CA LEU A 127 -0.81 -7.75 1.53
C LEU A 127 -1.60 -7.28 2.75
N ARG A 128 -2.91 -7.03 2.60
CA ARG A 128 -3.79 -6.68 3.73
C ARG A 128 -3.93 -7.81 4.75
N LYS A 129 -3.54 -9.04 4.39
CA LYS A 129 -3.54 -10.22 5.27
C LYS A 129 -2.19 -10.39 5.98
N THR A 130 -1.49 -9.31 6.27
CA THR A 130 -0.25 -9.35 7.04
C THR A 130 -0.54 -9.78 8.47
N GLU A 131 -0.01 -10.93 8.88
CA GLU A 131 -0.19 -11.52 10.21
C GLU A 131 0.86 -11.06 11.21
N MET A 132 2.09 -10.94 10.74
CA MET A 132 3.23 -10.55 11.57
C MET A 132 4.16 -9.62 10.83
N VAL A 133 4.82 -8.76 11.59
CA VAL A 133 5.93 -7.91 11.12
C VAL A 133 7.14 -8.24 11.97
N VAL A 134 8.28 -8.43 11.32
CA VAL A 134 9.57 -8.46 11.98
C VAL A 134 10.25 -7.12 11.74
N ARG A 135 10.69 -6.46 12.80
CA ARG A 135 11.43 -5.20 12.74
C ARG A 135 12.74 -5.34 13.50
N ALA A 136 13.86 -5.22 12.79
CA ALA A 136 15.20 -5.41 13.38
C ALA A 136 15.31 -6.71 14.19
N GLY A 137 14.73 -7.81 13.67
CA GLY A 137 14.69 -9.11 14.33
C GLY A 137 13.66 -9.29 15.45
N ARG A 138 12.88 -8.26 15.81
CA ARG A 138 11.79 -8.38 16.80
C ARG A 138 10.45 -8.65 16.07
N VAL A 139 9.71 -9.63 16.58
CA VAL A 139 8.42 -10.06 16.01
C VAL A 139 7.27 -9.31 16.66
N TYR A 140 6.38 -8.78 15.84
CA TYR A 140 5.15 -8.12 16.24
C TYR A 140 3.96 -8.77 15.53
N ARG A 141 2.89 -9.09 16.26
CA ARG A 141 1.63 -9.53 15.67
C ARG A 141 0.87 -8.30 15.16
N SER A 142 0.38 -8.36 13.92
CA SER A 142 -0.32 -7.23 13.29
C SER A 142 -1.51 -6.76 14.11
N ARG A 143 -2.28 -7.71 14.69
CA ARG A 143 -3.42 -7.38 15.56
C ARG A 143 -3.01 -6.49 16.74
N ALA A 144 -1.94 -6.84 17.44
CA ALA A 144 -1.46 -6.05 18.58
C ALA A 144 -0.98 -4.64 18.17
N LEU A 145 -0.41 -4.50 16.97
CA LEU A 145 -0.03 -3.19 16.42
C LEU A 145 -1.26 -2.34 16.10
N TYR A 146 -2.28 -2.93 15.48
CA TYR A 146 -3.54 -2.23 15.19
C TYR A 146 -4.24 -1.78 16.48
N GLU A 147 -4.37 -2.67 17.46
CA GLU A 147 -4.98 -2.36 18.76
C GLU A 147 -4.20 -1.23 19.47
N GLY A 148 -2.86 -1.28 19.46
CA GLY A 148 -2.00 -0.23 20.01
C GLY A 148 -2.11 1.12 19.28
N ALA A 149 -2.50 1.12 18.01
CA ALA A 149 -2.76 2.32 17.21
C ALA A 149 -4.22 2.81 17.31
N GLY A 150 -5.06 2.16 18.12
CA GLY A 150 -6.49 2.48 18.21
C GLY A 150 -7.30 2.05 16.98
N VAL A 151 -6.75 1.15 16.17
CA VAL A 151 -7.39 0.57 15.00
C VAL A 151 -7.92 -0.82 15.39
N VAL A 152 -9.21 -1.08 15.20
CA VAL A 152 -9.84 -2.37 15.57
C VAL A 152 -10.22 -3.13 14.30
N PRO A 153 -9.39 -4.08 13.83
CA PRO A 153 -9.75 -4.97 12.72
C PRO A 153 -10.98 -5.81 13.09
N ARG A 154 -11.97 -5.84 12.22
CA ARG A 154 -13.18 -6.67 12.37
C ARG A 154 -13.11 -7.91 11.51
#